data_9667f2bf0f28d57628356ca15c42d72f
#
_entry.id   9667f2bf0f28d57628356ca15c42d72f
#
_cell.length_a   1.000
_cell.length_b   1.000
_cell.length_c   1.000
_cell.angle_alpha   90.00
_cell.angle_beta   90.00
_cell.angle_gamma   90.00
#
_symmetry.space_group_name_H-M   'P 1'
#
loop_
_entity.id
_entity.type
_entity.pdbx_description
1 polymer ?
#
loop_
_entity_poly.entity_id
_entity_poly.type
_entity_poly.pdbx_seq_one_letter_code
_entity_poly.pdbx_strand_id
1 'polypeptide(L)'
;MVSKHRQLFWFFVICMVPFQFLEAQTQFISLKDALETRGTVIFFRHALAPGYGDPTNFQVDDCATQRNLDQRGREQSKQIGDAFKSLDFATDTVHSSPWCRCLETARLMDIGEVESFEGLGSFFEGHVDRQVTLKLLSDKLSTISNRDESPAIMITHQVVISAITKLVTSSGEGILYDLKGDRSLRIRLTEND
;
A
#
# COMPACT_ATOMS: atom_id res chain seq x y z
N MET A 1 -69.93 -24.89 -40.51
CA MET A 1 -69.23 -23.68 -40.02
C MET A 1 -68.15 -24.15 -39.01
N VAL A 2 -66.85 -24.18 -39.41
CA VAL A 2 -65.74 -24.65 -38.59
C VAL A 2 -64.86 -23.45 -38.28
N SER A 3 -64.86 -23.06 -37.02
CA SER A 3 -64.01 -21.94 -36.49
C SER A 3 -62.58 -22.42 -36.28
N LYS A 4 -61.63 -21.86 -37.04
CA LYS A 4 -60.18 -22.08 -36.85
C LYS A 4 -59.63 -21.11 -35.78
N HIS A 5 -59.36 -21.60 -34.58
CA HIS A 5 -58.56 -20.86 -33.58
C HIS A 5 -57.08 -20.89 -33.96
N ARG A 6 -56.53 -19.74 -34.37
CA ARG A 6 -55.08 -19.53 -34.53
C ARG A 6 -54.48 -19.27 -33.13
N GLN A 7 -53.76 -20.24 -32.59
CA GLN A 7 -52.94 -20.05 -31.42
C GLN A 7 -51.65 -19.29 -31.81
N LEU A 8 -51.46 -18.08 -31.24
CA LEU A 8 -50.29 -17.26 -31.44
C LEU A 8 -49.25 -17.69 -30.38
N PHE A 9 -48.22 -18.43 -30.80
CA PHE A 9 -47.07 -18.75 -29.93
C PHE A 9 -46.15 -17.55 -29.86
N TRP A 10 -46.10 -16.90 -28.67
CA TRP A 10 -45.10 -15.91 -28.35
C TRP A 10 -43.80 -16.62 -27.97
N PHE A 11 -42.77 -16.53 -28.83
CA PHE A 11 -41.42 -16.94 -28.49
C PHE A 11 -40.78 -15.82 -27.66
N PHE A 12 -40.66 -16.04 -26.36
CA PHE A 12 -39.78 -15.20 -25.51
C PHE A 12 -38.33 -15.56 -25.81
N VAL A 13 -37.64 -14.74 -26.59
CA VAL A 13 -36.19 -14.80 -26.73
C VAL A 13 -35.59 -14.21 -25.48
N ILE A 14 -35.16 -15.07 -24.54
CA ILE A 14 -34.36 -14.68 -23.37
C ILE A 14 -32.97 -14.34 -23.92
N CYS A 15 -32.68 -13.03 -24.04
CA CYS A 15 -31.36 -12.53 -24.36
C CYS A 15 -30.48 -12.75 -23.13
N MET A 16 -29.74 -13.85 -23.06
CA MET A 16 -28.68 -14.07 -22.06
C MET A 16 -27.54 -13.09 -22.36
N VAL A 17 -27.55 -11.94 -21.68
CA VAL A 17 -26.38 -11.07 -21.66
C VAL A 17 -25.31 -11.78 -20.80
N PRO A 18 -24.14 -12.12 -21.37
CA PRO A 18 -23.09 -12.71 -20.57
C PRO A 18 -22.66 -11.68 -19.51
N PHE A 19 -22.87 -12.02 -18.25
CA PHE A 19 -22.34 -11.24 -17.11
C PHE A 19 -20.81 -11.42 -17.12
N GLN A 20 -20.13 -10.51 -17.81
CA GLN A 20 -18.66 -10.47 -17.76
C GLN A 20 -18.29 -10.03 -16.37
N PHE A 21 -17.79 -10.97 -15.55
CA PHE A 21 -17.06 -10.65 -14.35
C PHE A 21 -15.82 -9.87 -14.80
N LEU A 22 -15.84 -8.56 -14.58
CA LEU A 22 -14.65 -7.74 -14.68
C LEU A 22 -13.77 -8.14 -13.48
N GLU A 23 -12.91 -9.13 -13.68
CA GLU A 23 -11.82 -9.38 -12.72
C GLU A 23 -11.00 -8.10 -12.67
N ALA A 24 -10.97 -7.48 -11.49
CA ALA A 24 -10.07 -6.37 -11.21
C ALA A 24 -8.65 -6.93 -11.32
N GLN A 25 -8.04 -6.85 -12.50
CA GLN A 25 -6.66 -7.23 -12.71
C GLN A 25 -5.80 -6.38 -11.78
N THR A 26 -5.14 -7.04 -10.86
CA THR A 26 -4.14 -6.40 -10.02
C THR A 26 -3.06 -5.83 -10.94
N GLN A 27 -3.05 -4.52 -11.12
CA GLN A 27 -2.08 -3.86 -11.99
C GLN A 27 -0.75 -3.74 -11.26
N PHE A 28 0.32 -4.10 -11.93
CA PHE A 28 1.69 -3.96 -11.45
C PHE A 28 2.43 -2.87 -12.21
N ILE A 29 3.41 -2.29 -11.55
CA ILE A 29 4.37 -1.34 -12.11
C ILE A 29 5.77 -1.74 -11.66
N SER A 30 6.79 -1.56 -12.51
CA SER A 30 8.18 -1.76 -12.09
C SER A 30 8.59 -0.67 -11.09
N LEU A 31 9.56 -0.96 -10.21
CA LEU A 31 10.09 0.06 -9.30
C LEU A 31 10.64 1.24 -10.10
N LYS A 32 11.33 0.99 -11.21
CA LYS A 32 11.86 2.04 -12.07
C LYS A 32 10.77 3.00 -12.56
N ASP A 33 9.71 2.47 -13.17
CA ASP A 33 8.61 3.30 -13.70
C ASP A 33 7.87 4.02 -12.57
N ALA A 34 7.74 3.38 -11.40
CA ALA A 34 7.14 3.99 -10.21
C ALA A 34 7.94 5.22 -9.76
N LEU A 35 9.28 5.15 -9.77
CA LEU A 35 10.17 6.25 -9.37
C LEU A 35 10.14 7.42 -10.37
N GLU A 36 9.78 7.19 -11.61
CA GLU A 36 9.61 8.21 -12.65
C GLU A 36 8.24 8.90 -12.58
N THR A 37 7.29 8.37 -11.79
CA THR A 37 5.91 8.89 -11.69
C THR A 37 5.82 10.02 -10.65
N ARG A 38 5.85 11.27 -11.11
CA ARG A 38 5.91 12.45 -10.25
C ARG A 38 4.61 12.76 -9.51
N GLY A 39 4.72 13.38 -8.34
CA GLY A 39 3.59 13.81 -7.52
C GLY A 39 2.78 12.63 -6.95
N THR A 40 3.45 11.52 -6.71
CA THR A 40 2.88 10.28 -6.19
C THR A 40 3.50 9.88 -4.86
N VAL A 41 3.00 8.82 -4.25
CA VAL A 41 3.54 8.23 -3.02
C VAL A 41 3.77 6.75 -3.24
N ILE A 42 4.91 6.25 -2.76
CA ILE A 42 5.17 4.83 -2.65
C ILE A 42 5.03 4.44 -1.18
N PHE A 43 3.98 3.69 -0.86
CA PHE A 43 3.80 3.08 0.44
C PHE A 43 4.47 1.71 0.46
N PHE A 44 5.27 1.44 1.48
CA PHE A 44 5.72 0.10 1.82
C PHE A 44 5.10 -0.34 3.15
N ARG A 45 4.54 -1.55 3.19
CA ARG A 45 4.30 -2.19 4.46
C ARG A 45 5.65 -2.55 5.08
N HIS A 46 5.81 -2.32 6.39
CA HIS A 46 7.01 -2.76 7.10
C HIS A 46 7.39 -4.19 6.74
N ALA A 47 8.67 -4.50 6.75
CA ALA A 47 9.19 -5.83 6.47
C ALA A 47 8.69 -6.88 7.49
N LEU A 48 9.06 -8.13 7.29
CA LEU A 48 8.54 -9.26 8.06
C LEU A 48 8.80 -9.09 9.57
N ALA A 49 7.71 -8.95 10.31
CA ALA A 49 7.67 -8.99 11.76
C ALA A 49 6.72 -10.14 12.15
N PRO A 50 7.23 -11.29 12.61
CA PRO A 50 6.42 -12.47 12.91
C PRO A 50 5.39 -12.21 14.01
N GLY A 51 4.25 -12.92 13.96
CA GLY A 51 3.17 -12.81 14.94
C GLY A 51 2.03 -11.91 14.46
N TYR A 52 1.10 -11.65 15.39
CA TYR A 52 -0.14 -10.92 15.16
C TYR A 52 -0.32 -9.87 16.27
N GLY A 53 -0.69 -8.65 15.91
CA GLY A 53 -0.86 -7.56 16.88
C GLY A 53 0.45 -7.12 17.54
N ASP A 54 0.31 -6.26 18.51
CA ASP A 54 1.38 -5.89 19.45
C ASP A 54 1.06 -6.44 20.85
N PRO A 55 2.05 -6.62 21.76
CA PRO A 55 1.79 -7.07 23.13
C PRO A 55 0.82 -6.11 23.88
N THR A 56 0.12 -6.63 24.89
CA THR A 56 -0.87 -5.85 25.66
C THR A 56 -0.29 -4.68 26.44
N ASN A 57 1.01 -4.69 26.70
CA ASN A 57 1.77 -3.60 27.33
C ASN A 57 2.43 -2.66 26.33
N PHE A 58 1.92 -2.61 25.09
CA PHE A 58 2.46 -1.78 24.01
C PHE A 58 2.68 -0.33 24.41
N GLN A 59 3.88 0.18 24.08
CA GLN A 59 4.25 1.59 24.14
C GLN A 59 5.02 1.94 22.86
N VAL A 60 4.65 3.05 22.23
CA VAL A 60 5.20 3.42 20.91
C VAL A 60 6.69 3.79 20.96
N ASP A 61 7.15 4.29 22.08
CA ASP A 61 8.54 4.72 22.34
C ASP A 61 9.43 3.62 22.95
N ASP A 62 8.85 2.44 23.27
CA ASP A 62 9.58 1.30 23.83
C ASP A 62 9.48 0.07 22.90
N CYS A 63 10.53 -0.15 22.11
CA CYS A 63 10.60 -1.29 21.19
C CYS A 63 10.52 -2.66 21.88
N ALA A 64 10.86 -2.78 23.16
CA ALA A 64 10.75 -4.04 23.88
C ALA A 64 9.29 -4.46 24.12
N THR A 65 8.36 -3.53 24.03
CA THR A 65 6.93 -3.74 24.16
C THR A 65 6.21 -3.93 22.82
N GLN A 66 6.96 -4.02 21.73
CA GLN A 66 6.41 -4.11 20.37
C GLN A 66 6.75 -5.43 19.69
N ARG A 67 5.94 -5.79 18.70
CA ARG A 67 6.30 -6.80 17.73
C ARG A 67 7.29 -6.22 16.73
N ASN A 68 8.49 -6.80 16.66
CA ASN A 68 9.63 -6.30 15.90
C ASN A 68 9.99 -7.19 14.71
N LEU A 69 10.85 -6.71 13.82
CA LEU A 69 11.39 -7.49 12.72
C LEU A 69 12.18 -8.70 13.25
N ASP A 70 12.08 -9.82 12.57
CA ASP A 70 13.05 -10.93 12.73
C ASP A 70 14.25 -10.72 11.77
N GLN A 71 15.18 -11.68 11.76
CA GLN A 71 16.34 -11.62 10.88
C GLN A 71 15.95 -11.57 9.39
N ARG A 72 14.91 -12.32 9.00
CA ARG A 72 14.42 -12.32 7.60
C ARG A 72 13.80 -10.96 7.24
N GLY A 73 13.08 -10.33 8.17
CA GLY A 73 12.56 -8.98 7.97
C GLY A 73 13.66 -7.94 7.79
N ARG A 74 14.77 -8.05 8.54
CA ARG A 74 15.93 -7.19 8.37
C ARG A 74 16.60 -7.39 7.01
N GLU A 75 16.74 -8.63 6.57
CA GLU A 75 17.28 -8.95 5.25
C GLU A 75 16.34 -8.45 4.14
N GLN A 76 15.04 -8.65 4.27
CA GLN A 76 14.04 -8.13 3.34
C GLN A 76 14.11 -6.59 3.23
N SER A 77 14.28 -5.88 4.35
CA SER A 77 14.42 -4.42 4.35
C SER A 77 15.64 -3.96 3.55
N LYS A 78 16.79 -4.64 3.71
CA LYS A 78 18.00 -4.36 2.93
C LYS A 78 17.80 -4.63 1.44
N GLN A 79 17.16 -5.75 1.09
CA GLN A 79 16.87 -6.09 -0.30
C GLN A 79 15.98 -5.04 -0.97
N ILE A 80 14.99 -4.51 -0.26
CA ILE A 80 14.18 -3.41 -0.76
C ILE A 80 15.08 -2.19 -1.03
N GLY A 81 15.93 -1.80 -0.09
CA GLY A 81 16.87 -0.69 -0.26
C GLY A 81 17.85 -0.90 -1.42
N ASP A 82 18.36 -2.12 -1.58
CA ASP A 82 19.27 -2.48 -2.67
C ASP A 82 18.59 -2.34 -4.05
N ALA A 83 17.29 -2.65 -4.15
CA ALA A 83 16.52 -2.43 -5.37
C ALA A 83 16.45 -0.94 -5.74
N PHE A 84 16.26 -0.04 -4.78
CA PHE A 84 16.32 1.40 -5.02
C PHE A 84 17.71 1.88 -5.44
N LYS A 85 18.75 1.42 -4.72
CA LYS A 85 20.15 1.78 -5.00
C LYS A 85 20.62 1.28 -6.36
N SER A 86 20.12 0.14 -6.84
CA SER A 86 20.42 -0.37 -8.17
C SER A 86 19.90 0.51 -9.31
N LEU A 87 18.97 1.41 -9.00
CA LEU A 87 18.41 2.41 -9.90
C LEU A 87 18.99 3.82 -9.64
N ASP A 88 20.09 3.92 -8.90
CA ASP A 88 20.72 5.18 -8.48
C ASP A 88 19.73 6.14 -7.75
N PHE A 89 18.72 5.57 -7.08
CA PHE A 89 17.72 6.37 -6.37
C PHE A 89 18.12 6.58 -4.90
N ALA A 90 18.08 7.85 -4.49
CA ALA A 90 18.08 8.29 -3.10
C ALA A 90 17.06 9.42 -2.93
N THR A 91 16.59 9.61 -1.71
CA THR A 91 15.66 10.70 -1.35
C THR A 91 16.17 11.41 -0.10
N ASP A 92 15.78 12.68 0.06
CA ASP A 92 16.13 13.42 1.28
C ASP A 92 15.45 12.80 2.51
N THR A 93 14.21 12.34 2.35
CA THR A 93 13.41 11.85 3.49
C THR A 93 12.62 10.60 3.14
N VAL A 94 12.69 9.61 4.05
CA VAL A 94 11.80 8.45 4.11
C VAL A 94 10.87 8.64 5.32
N HIS A 95 9.59 8.89 5.07
CA HIS A 95 8.62 8.99 6.16
C HIS A 95 8.26 7.60 6.70
N SER A 96 8.25 7.45 8.01
CA SER A 96 7.95 6.18 8.67
C SER A 96 6.91 6.32 9.77
N SER A 97 6.07 5.31 9.91
CA SER A 97 5.30 5.13 11.15
C SER A 97 6.24 5.14 12.37
N PRO A 98 5.82 5.66 13.53
CA PRO A 98 6.62 5.65 14.76
C PRO A 98 6.85 4.25 15.34
N TRP A 99 6.20 3.20 14.86
CA TRP A 99 6.43 1.82 15.28
C TRP A 99 7.84 1.34 14.94
N CYS A 100 8.48 0.68 15.90
CA CYS A 100 9.88 0.24 15.76
C CYS A 100 10.14 -0.61 14.51
N ARG A 101 9.23 -1.52 14.14
CA ARG A 101 9.34 -2.32 12.91
C ARG A 101 9.32 -1.48 11.62
N CYS A 102 8.60 -0.35 11.61
CA CYS A 102 8.59 0.56 10.46
C CYS A 102 9.86 1.39 10.41
N LEU A 103 10.27 1.97 11.55
CA LEU A 103 11.52 2.73 11.66
C LEU A 103 12.73 1.87 11.32
N GLU A 104 12.77 0.61 11.79
CA GLU A 104 13.85 -0.33 11.48
C GLU A 104 13.84 -0.70 10.00
N THR A 105 12.66 -0.94 9.39
CA THR A 105 12.54 -1.17 7.94
C THR A 105 13.13 0.01 7.17
N ALA A 106 12.69 1.24 7.47
CA ALA A 106 13.14 2.44 6.77
C ALA A 106 14.66 2.67 6.91
N ARG A 107 15.22 2.50 8.12
CA ARG A 107 16.67 2.64 8.35
C ARG A 107 17.50 1.60 7.59
N LEU A 108 17.01 0.35 7.52
CA LEU A 108 17.71 -0.74 6.83
C LEU A 108 17.63 -0.64 5.30
N MET A 109 16.61 0.02 4.76
CA MET A 109 16.57 0.38 3.33
C MET A 109 17.71 1.34 2.96
N ASP A 110 18.08 2.24 3.87
CA ASP A 110 19.24 3.13 3.71
C ASP A 110 19.22 3.89 2.37
N ILE A 111 18.10 4.57 2.09
CA ILE A 111 17.86 5.36 0.87
C ILE A 111 17.60 6.84 1.14
N GLY A 112 17.60 7.28 2.40
CA GLY A 112 17.38 8.66 2.83
C GLY A 112 17.28 8.79 4.34
N GLU A 113 17.15 10.02 4.84
CA GLU A 113 16.95 10.29 6.27
C GLU A 113 15.56 9.81 6.71
N VAL A 114 15.48 9.13 7.86
CA VAL A 114 14.22 8.57 8.37
C VAL A 114 13.53 9.55 9.30
N GLU A 115 12.37 10.03 8.88
CA GLU A 115 11.50 10.92 9.67
C GLU A 115 10.27 10.16 10.17
N SER A 116 10.03 10.18 11.49
CA SER A 116 8.82 9.62 12.08
C SER A 116 7.62 10.51 11.79
N PHE A 117 6.50 9.90 11.36
CA PHE A 117 5.26 10.61 11.07
C PHE A 117 4.04 9.85 11.60
N GLU A 118 3.31 10.45 12.52
CA GLU A 118 2.18 9.83 13.21
C GLU A 118 1.01 9.46 12.27
N GLY A 119 0.84 10.19 11.16
CA GLY A 119 -0.14 9.86 10.12
C GLY A 119 0.06 8.50 9.43
N LEU A 120 1.19 7.82 9.72
CA LEU A 120 1.50 6.47 9.27
C LEU A 120 1.31 5.40 10.37
N GLY A 121 0.87 5.79 11.58
CA GLY A 121 0.70 4.91 12.73
C GLY A 121 -0.36 3.84 12.53
N SER A 122 -0.18 2.69 13.20
CA SER A 122 -1.14 1.57 13.14
C SER A 122 -2.34 1.84 14.03
N PHE A 123 -3.52 1.96 13.45
CA PHE A 123 -4.77 1.96 14.20
C PHE A 123 -5.37 0.55 14.38
N PHE A 124 -4.60 -0.49 14.05
CA PHE A 124 -4.93 -1.87 14.36
C PHE A 124 -4.94 -2.04 15.89
N GLU A 125 -5.93 -2.74 16.44
CA GLU A 125 -6.15 -2.91 17.89
C GLU A 125 -6.40 -1.60 18.68
N GLY A 126 -6.55 -0.47 18.00
CA GLY A 126 -6.95 0.79 18.65
C GLY A 126 -5.82 1.53 19.38
N HIS A 127 -4.54 1.21 19.10
CA HIS A 127 -3.40 1.90 19.72
C HIS A 127 -3.35 3.39 19.41
N VAL A 128 -3.86 3.79 18.24
CA VAL A 128 -4.04 5.20 17.86
C VAL A 128 -5.42 5.40 17.23
N ASP A 129 -5.93 6.62 17.27
CA ASP A 129 -7.21 6.96 16.66
C ASP A 129 -7.11 6.92 15.14
N ARG A 130 -7.99 6.13 14.51
CA ARG A 130 -8.02 5.95 13.05
C ARG A 130 -8.32 7.25 12.31
N GLN A 131 -9.24 8.07 12.82
CA GLN A 131 -9.66 9.29 12.11
C GLN A 131 -8.56 10.34 12.16
N VAL A 132 -7.91 10.49 13.32
CA VAL A 132 -6.76 11.40 13.49
C VAL A 132 -5.61 10.97 12.58
N THR A 133 -5.23 9.68 12.60
CA THR A 133 -4.16 9.14 11.76
C THR A 133 -4.43 9.40 10.28
N LEU A 134 -5.62 9.05 9.78
CA LEU A 134 -5.96 9.23 8.37
C LEU A 134 -6.10 10.69 7.97
N LYS A 135 -6.53 11.57 8.89
CA LYS A 135 -6.55 13.01 8.61
C LYS A 135 -5.15 13.57 8.44
N LEU A 136 -4.22 13.27 9.36
CA LEU A 136 -2.81 13.68 9.26
C LEU A 136 -2.20 13.20 7.94
N LEU A 137 -2.45 11.94 7.58
CA LEU A 137 -1.97 11.37 6.32
C LEU A 137 -2.59 12.11 5.12
N SER A 138 -3.89 12.34 5.09
CA SER A 138 -4.57 13.05 4.01
C SER A 138 -4.02 14.47 3.81
N ASP A 139 -3.79 15.20 4.91
CA ASP A 139 -3.20 16.53 4.87
C ASP A 139 -1.78 16.49 4.24
N LYS A 140 -0.93 15.53 4.63
CA LYS A 140 0.41 15.32 4.04
C LYS A 140 0.33 14.96 2.56
N LEU A 141 -0.56 14.04 2.18
CA LEU A 141 -0.76 13.62 0.79
C LEU A 141 -1.19 14.79 -0.10
N SER A 142 -2.04 15.69 0.39
CA SER A 142 -2.46 16.87 -0.35
C SER A 142 -1.30 17.82 -0.65
N THR A 143 -0.31 17.93 0.24
CA THR A 143 0.90 18.72 -0.02
C THR A 143 1.79 18.10 -1.07
N ILE A 144 1.89 16.77 -1.10
CA ILE A 144 2.69 16.02 -2.08
C ILE A 144 2.08 16.11 -3.47
N SER A 145 0.77 15.96 -3.61
CA SER A 145 0.07 15.99 -4.91
C SER A 145 0.25 17.31 -5.67
N ASN A 146 0.54 18.39 -4.95
CA ASN A 146 0.77 19.71 -5.53
C ASN A 146 2.21 19.95 -5.98
N ARG A 147 3.13 19.00 -5.71
CA ARG A 147 4.54 19.07 -6.09
C ARG A 147 4.78 18.22 -7.33
N ASP A 148 5.63 18.70 -8.22
CA ASP A 148 6.12 17.94 -9.39
C ASP A 148 7.49 17.32 -9.05
N GLU A 149 7.52 16.56 -7.97
CA GLU A 149 8.72 15.92 -7.43
C GLU A 149 8.63 14.39 -7.59
N SER A 150 9.77 13.72 -7.40
CA SER A 150 9.83 12.25 -7.31
C SER A 150 8.89 11.72 -6.23
N PRO A 151 8.47 10.45 -6.29
CA PRO A 151 7.55 9.89 -5.30
C PRO A 151 8.07 10.04 -3.87
N ALA A 152 7.19 10.42 -2.95
CA ALA A 152 7.50 10.34 -1.54
C ALA A 152 7.47 8.88 -1.07
N ILE A 153 8.46 8.48 -0.26
CA ILE A 153 8.56 7.11 0.26
C ILE A 153 8.02 7.06 1.68
N MET A 154 7.07 6.15 1.93
CA MET A 154 6.37 6.02 3.22
C MET A 154 6.33 4.58 3.70
N ILE A 155 6.87 4.32 4.90
CA ILE A 155 6.87 3.00 5.54
C ILE A 155 5.76 2.94 6.60
N THR A 156 4.83 2.02 6.45
CA THR A 156 3.65 1.96 7.31
C THR A 156 3.10 0.54 7.49
N HIS A 157 1.83 0.41 7.80
CA HIS A 157 1.13 -0.82 8.14
C HIS A 157 0.06 -1.16 7.11
N GLN A 158 -0.27 -2.45 6.99
CA GLN A 158 -1.33 -2.92 6.10
C GLN A 158 -2.65 -2.13 6.27
N VAL A 159 -3.06 -1.85 7.52
CA VAL A 159 -4.34 -1.18 7.79
C VAL A 159 -4.38 0.25 7.24
N VAL A 160 -3.24 0.96 7.27
CA VAL A 160 -3.10 2.31 6.71
C VAL A 160 -3.10 2.24 5.19
N ILE A 161 -2.28 1.36 4.60
CA ILE A 161 -2.24 1.17 3.15
C ILE A 161 -3.62 0.80 2.61
N SER A 162 -4.29 -0.18 3.22
CA SER A 162 -5.62 -0.61 2.78
C SER A 162 -6.69 0.48 2.91
N ALA A 163 -6.58 1.36 3.93
CA ALA A 163 -7.52 2.47 4.10
C ALA A 163 -7.43 3.48 2.95
N ILE A 164 -6.23 3.75 2.44
CA ILE A 164 -5.97 4.70 1.36
C ILE A 164 -6.11 4.05 -0.02
N THR A 165 -5.44 2.93 -0.25
CA THR A 165 -5.27 2.33 -1.59
C THR A 165 -6.31 1.27 -1.94
N LYS A 166 -7.10 0.80 -0.96
CA LYS A 166 -8.02 -0.36 -1.04
C LYS A 166 -7.31 -1.70 -1.30
N LEU A 167 -5.98 -1.73 -1.28
CA LEU A 167 -5.19 -2.94 -1.47
C LEU A 167 -4.73 -3.52 -0.14
N VAL A 168 -4.72 -4.85 -0.04
CA VAL A 168 -4.11 -5.60 1.05
C VAL A 168 -2.67 -5.92 0.65
N THR A 169 -1.71 -5.71 1.56
CA THR A 169 -0.27 -5.89 1.30
C THR A 169 0.35 -6.97 2.16
N SER A 170 1.29 -7.70 1.59
CA SER A 170 2.24 -8.56 2.31
C SER A 170 3.34 -7.72 2.97
N SER A 171 4.11 -8.32 3.90
CA SER A 171 5.27 -7.64 4.51
C SER A 171 6.31 -7.29 3.44
N GLY A 172 6.81 -6.05 3.46
CA GLY A 172 7.77 -5.54 2.49
C GLY A 172 7.20 -5.24 1.10
N GLU A 173 5.89 -5.40 0.89
CA GLU A 173 5.26 -5.07 -0.40
C GLU A 173 5.06 -3.57 -0.55
N GLY A 174 5.37 -3.06 -1.76
CA GLY A 174 5.23 -1.66 -2.14
C GLY A 174 3.99 -1.41 -3.01
N ILE A 175 3.34 -0.27 -2.79
CA ILE A 175 2.21 0.23 -3.58
C ILE A 175 2.52 1.66 -4.02
N LEU A 176 2.54 1.90 -5.32
CA LEU A 176 2.45 3.26 -5.86
C LEU A 176 1.01 3.75 -5.75
N TYR A 177 0.81 4.91 -5.15
CA TYR A 177 -0.47 5.59 -5.08
C TYR A 177 -0.42 6.90 -5.86
N ASP A 178 -1.17 6.95 -6.96
CA ASP A 178 -1.34 8.14 -7.78
C ASP A 178 -2.47 8.99 -7.18
N LEU A 179 -2.07 10.09 -6.54
CA LEU A 179 -2.98 10.99 -5.83
C LEU A 179 -3.96 11.72 -6.76
N LYS A 180 -3.59 11.95 -8.03
CA LYS A 180 -4.44 12.67 -9.00
C LYS A 180 -5.43 11.74 -9.67
N GLY A 181 -5.01 10.50 -9.94
CA GLY A 181 -5.83 9.49 -10.61
C GLY A 181 -6.60 8.58 -9.65
N ASP A 182 -6.43 8.73 -8.32
CA ASP A 182 -6.95 7.80 -7.29
C ASP A 182 -6.71 6.33 -7.68
N ARG A 183 -5.48 6.05 -8.13
CA ARG A 183 -5.10 4.76 -8.68
C ARG A 183 -3.96 4.15 -7.86
N SER A 184 -4.04 2.86 -7.60
CA SER A 184 -3.06 2.11 -6.83
C SER A 184 -2.48 0.98 -7.67
N LEU A 185 -1.14 0.88 -7.73
CA LEU A 185 -0.41 -0.15 -8.46
C LEU A 185 0.56 -0.88 -7.53
N ARG A 186 0.63 -2.20 -7.61
CA ARG A 186 1.63 -2.99 -6.88
C ARG A 186 3.00 -2.83 -7.52
N ILE A 187 4.03 -2.64 -6.71
CA ILE A 187 5.40 -2.48 -7.19
C ILE A 187 6.06 -3.84 -7.30
N ARG A 188 6.69 -4.11 -8.45
CA ARG A 188 7.68 -5.19 -8.62
C ARG A 188 9.06 -4.60 -8.37
N LEU A 189 9.78 -5.17 -7.40
CA LEU A 189 11.12 -4.69 -7.03
C LEU A 189 12.18 -5.13 -8.03
N THR A 190 11.97 -6.27 -8.69
CA THR A 190 12.86 -6.83 -9.73
C THR A 190 12.06 -7.11 -11.00
N GLU A 191 12.75 -7.19 -12.14
CA GLU A 191 12.11 -7.54 -13.42
C GLU A 191 11.59 -9.00 -13.46
N ASN A 192 12.01 -9.82 -12.49
CA ASN A 192 11.66 -11.25 -12.40
C ASN A 192 10.60 -11.55 -11.33
N ASP A 193 10.03 -10.55 -10.66
CA ASP A 193 8.98 -10.72 -9.65
C ASP A 193 7.56 -10.81 -10.25
#